data_c2a4e0b133c2f766db78cd0bbf3930c9
#
_entry.id   c2a4e0b133c2f766db78cd0bbf3930c9
#
_cell.length_a   1.000
_cell.length_b   1.000
_cell.length_c   1.000
_cell.angle_alpha   90.00
_cell.angle_beta   90.00
_cell.angle_gamma   90.00
#
_symmetry.space_group_name_H-M   'P 1'
#
loop_
_entity.id
_entity.type
_entity.pdbx_description
1 polymer ?
#
loop_
_entity_poly.entity_id
_entity_poly.type
_entity_poly.pdbx_seq_one_letter_code
_entity_poly.pdbx_strand_id
1 'polypeptide(L)'
;MASSTIASPSASFIPTKELGRSAFSPASSPFSVPKCRKSISKKIVSVMAPQQSERKPAATGSVKTAMTMTEKILARASEKTHLSPGENVWVDVDILMTHDVCGPGSIGIFKKEFGQNAKVWDREKIVIIPDHYIFTNDERANRNVDILRDFCAEQNIKYFYDIQDRGNFKANPDYKGVCHIALAQEGHCRPGEVLLGTDSHTCTAGAFGQFATGIGNTDAGFVMGAGKLLLKVPPTLRFVMDGEMPDYILAKDLILQMEERMTLCNMVVEAGGKNGVVPADSTTFKYLEDKTSLPYEPVYSDQQARFLSEYRFDISKLEPIVAKPHSPDNRALARECKDVKIDRVYIGSCTGGKTEDFMAAAKLFVASGYKKVKVPTFLVPATQKVWMDVYSLPVPGSGGKTCSQIFEEVGCDTPASPSCGACLGGPKDTYARMNEPKASGFEFSI
;
A
#
# COMPACT_ATOMS: atom_id res chain seq x y z
N MET A 1 -1.54 -12.43 1.44
CA MET A 1 -0.41 -12.37 0.49
C MET A 1 -0.97 -12.60 -0.91
N ALA A 2 -1.20 -11.57 -1.66
CA ALA A 2 -1.61 -11.66 -3.04
C ALA A 2 -0.35 -11.47 -3.90
N SER A 3 0.16 -12.56 -4.46
CA SER A 3 1.17 -12.52 -5.51
C SER A 3 0.49 -12.14 -6.82
N SER A 4 0.53 -10.88 -7.20
CA SER A 4 0.17 -10.47 -8.55
C SER A 4 1.36 -10.74 -9.46
N THR A 5 1.36 -11.87 -10.13
CA THR A 5 2.25 -12.14 -11.25
C THR A 5 1.86 -11.26 -12.43
N ILE A 6 2.59 -10.17 -12.62
CA ILE A 6 2.56 -9.44 -13.89
C ILE A 6 3.52 -10.17 -14.81
N ALA A 7 2.97 -10.95 -15.74
CA ALA A 7 3.73 -11.55 -16.84
C ALA A 7 4.09 -10.44 -17.83
N SER A 8 5.37 -10.12 -17.96
CA SER A 8 5.90 -9.37 -19.09
C SER A 8 6.04 -10.27 -20.31
N PRO A 9 5.62 -9.86 -21.50
CA PRO A 9 5.88 -10.64 -22.71
C PRO A 9 7.33 -10.44 -23.16
N SER A 10 8.15 -11.46 -23.00
CA SER A 10 9.45 -11.54 -23.65
C SER A 10 9.24 -11.88 -25.12
N ALA A 11 9.58 -10.97 -26.02
CA ALA A 11 9.70 -11.24 -27.44
C ALA A 11 10.96 -12.07 -27.71
N SER A 12 10.79 -13.34 -28.03
CA SER A 12 11.84 -14.17 -28.64
C SER A 12 11.68 -14.21 -30.16
N PHE A 13 12.67 -13.69 -30.83
CA PHE A 13 12.86 -13.88 -32.29
C PHE A 13 13.17 -15.34 -32.58
N ILE A 14 12.40 -15.96 -33.47
CA ILE A 14 12.74 -17.22 -34.13
C ILE A 14 12.68 -17.00 -35.66
N PRO A 15 13.68 -17.44 -36.42
CA PRO A 15 13.76 -17.15 -37.85
C PRO A 15 12.84 -18.06 -38.69
N THR A 16 12.27 -17.43 -39.71
CA THR A 16 11.44 -18.04 -40.73
C THR A 16 12.16 -19.14 -41.51
N LYS A 17 11.53 -20.31 -41.68
CA LYS A 17 11.72 -21.22 -42.82
C LYS A 17 10.37 -21.51 -43.42
N GLU A 18 10.27 -21.17 -44.69
CA GLU A 18 9.16 -21.54 -45.58
C GLU A 18 9.05 -23.07 -45.75
N LEU A 19 7.83 -23.59 -45.80
CA LEU A 19 7.47 -24.73 -46.66
C LEU A 19 5.95 -25.01 -46.61
N GLY A 20 5.35 -25.02 -47.81
CA GLY A 20 4.32 -25.98 -48.19
C GLY A 20 2.85 -25.59 -47.97
N ARG A 21 2.21 -25.12 -49.04
CA ARG A 21 0.76 -25.10 -49.23
C ARG A 21 0.17 -26.53 -49.21
N SER A 22 -0.87 -26.77 -48.39
CA SER A 22 -1.93 -27.68 -48.76
C SER A 22 -3.27 -27.21 -48.17
N ALA A 23 -4.27 -27.19 -49.05
CA ALA A 23 -5.64 -26.77 -48.76
C ALA A 23 -6.39 -27.88 -48.01
N PHE A 24 -7.12 -27.49 -46.96
CA PHE A 24 -8.31 -28.22 -46.48
C PHE A 24 -9.40 -27.28 -46.00
N SER A 25 -10.61 -27.55 -46.49
CA SER A 25 -11.85 -26.83 -46.24
C SER A 25 -12.37 -27.00 -44.80
N PRO A 26 -13.28 -26.11 -44.33
CA PRO A 26 -13.68 -26.08 -42.94
C PRO A 26 -14.83 -27.06 -42.65
N ALA A 27 -14.66 -27.83 -41.59
CA ALA A 27 -15.77 -28.58 -41.00
C ALA A 27 -16.32 -27.77 -39.78
N SER A 28 -17.54 -27.38 -39.93
CA SER A 28 -18.34 -26.74 -38.89
C SER A 28 -18.74 -27.74 -37.80
N SER A 29 -18.42 -27.45 -36.54
CA SER A 29 -19.12 -28.05 -35.41
C SER A 29 -19.46 -26.96 -34.37
N PRO A 30 -20.70 -26.95 -33.87
CA PRO A 30 -21.15 -25.92 -32.98
C PRO A 30 -20.81 -26.24 -31.53
N PHE A 31 -19.89 -25.50 -30.93
CA PHE A 31 -19.74 -25.51 -29.47
C PHE A 31 -20.83 -24.62 -28.85
N SER A 32 -21.77 -25.25 -28.17
CA SER A 32 -22.78 -24.57 -27.36
C SER A 32 -22.15 -23.96 -26.13
N VAL A 33 -22.13 -22.63 -26.07
CA VAL A 33 -21.71 -21.86 -24.89
C VAL A 33 -22.86 -21.90 -23.86
N PRO A 34 -22.58 -22.21 -22.58
CA PRO A 34 -23.64 -22.23 -21.55
C PRO A 34 -24.30 -20.87 -21.36
N LYS A 35 -25.63 -20.86 -21.31
CA LYS A 35 -26.48 -19.66 -21.19
C LYS A 35 -26.35 -18.84 -19.88
N CYS A 36 -25.37 -19.09 -19.05
CA CYS A 36 -25.25 -18.47 -17.73
C CYS A 36 -24.70 -17.02 -17.73
N ARG A 37 -24.13 -16.54 -18.87
CA ARG A 37 -23.56 -15.17 -18.93
C ARG A 37 -24.55 -14.04 -19.22
N LYS A 38 -25.79 -14.33 -19.64
CA LYS A 38 -26.75 -13.28 -20.00
C LYS A 38 -27.51 -12.67 -18.80
N SER A 39 -27.55 -13.33 -17.64
CA SER A 39 -28.30 -12.80 -16.49
C SER A 39 -27.49 -11.82 -15.62
N ILE A 40 -26.15 -11.98 -15.59
CA ILE A 40 -25.27 -11.13 -14.78
C ILE A 40 -25.07 -9.76 -15.45
N SER A 41 -24.95 -9.71 -16.79
CA SER A 41 -24.78 -8.44 -17.51
C SER A 41 -26.03 -7.55 -17.46
N LYS A 42 -27.24 -8.13 -17.43
CA LYS A 42 -28.49 -7.35 -17.31
C LYS A 42 -28.67 -6.74 -15.92
N LYS A 43 -28.23 -7.38 -14.86
CA LYS A 43 -28.31 -6.81 -13.51
C LYS A 43 -27.31 -5.66 -13.30
N ILE A 44 -26.09 -5.78 -13.85
CA ILE A 44 -25.07 -4.73 -13.74
C ILE A 44 -25.46 -3.50 -14.55
N VAL A 45 -26.03 -3.68 -15.76
CA VAL A 45 -26.47 -2.57 -16.61
C VAL A 45 -27.67 -1.84 -16.01
N SER A 46 -28.58 -2.53 -15.31
CA SER A 46 -29.76 -1.87 -14.71
C SER A 46 -29.41 -1.07 -13.44
N VAL A 47 -28.28 -1.36 -12.78
CA VAL A 47 -27.80 -0.59 -11.62
C VAL A 47 -26.99 0.65 -12.07
N MET A 48 -26.46 0.64 -13.29
CA MET A 48 -25.65 1.74 -13.85
C MET A 48 -26.41 2.69 -14.76
N ALA A 49 -27.70 2.48 -15.02
CA ALA A 49 -28.50 3.42 -15.77
C ALA A 49 -28.92 4.59 -14.87
N PRO A 50 -28.56 5.84 -15.20
CA PRO A 50 -29.06 6.98 -14.44
C PRO A 50 -30.59 7.04 -14.59
N GLN A 51 -31.32 7.05 -13.49
CA GLN A 51 -32.73 7.41 -13.51
C GLN A 51 -32.81 8.85 -14.02
N GLN A 52 -33.33 9.04 -15.19
CA GLN A 52 -33.71 10.36 -15.71
C GLN A 52 -34.86 10.88 -14.84
N SER A 53 -34.54 11.67 -13.82
CA SER A 53 -35.52 12.53 -13.20
C SER A 53 -35.77 13.71 -14.13
N GLU A 54 -36.98 13.92 -14.53
CA GLU A 54 -37.42 15.10 -15.29
C GLU A 54 -36.97 16.38 -14.57
N ARG A 55 -36.01 17.10 -15.17
CA ARG A 55 -35.54 18.38 -14.65
C ARG A 55 -36.49 19.49 -15.08
N LYS A 56 -37.15 20.11 -14.11
CA LYS A 56 -37.65 21.48 -14.26
C LYS A 56 -36.46 22.43 -14.41
N PRO A 57 -36.52 23.43 -15.31
CA PRO A 57 -35.41 24.39 -15.43
C PRO A 57 -35.28 25.20 -14.14
N ALA A 58 -34.11 25.11 -13.50
CA ALA A 58 -33.78 25.84 -12.30
C ALA A 58 -33.20 27.22 -12.68
N ALA A 59 -33.57 28.21 -11.90
CA ALA A 59 -33.13 29.59 -11.99
C ALA A 59 -31.58 29.71 -11.95
N THR A 60 -31.04 30.65 -12.68
CA THR A 60 -29.64 30.99 -12.86
C THR A 60 -28.99 31.56 -11.56
N GLY A 61 -28.71 30.69 -10.64
CA GLY A 61 -27.71 30.91 -9.59
C GLY A 61 -26.71 29.76 -9.68
N SER A 62 -25.42 30.00 -9.66
CA SER A 62 -24.40 28.96 -9.69
C SER A 62 -24.57 28.06 -8.46
N VAL A 63 -25.34 27.02 -8.57
CA VAL A 63 -25.48 26.00 -7.54
C VAL A 63 -24.11 25.32 -7.43
N LYS A 64 -23.36 25.57 -6.37
CA LYS A 64 -22.16 24.79 -6.06
C LYS A 64 -22.58 23.33 -5.95
N THR A 65 -22.20 22.51 -6.91
CA THR A 65 -22.48 21.08 -6.88
C THR A 65 -21.67 20.47 -5.74
N ALA A 66 -22.34 19.74 -4.85
CA ALA A 66 -21.70 19.10 -3.71
C ALA A 66 -20.71 18.03 -4.17
N MET A 67 -19.52 18.00 -3.61
CA MET A 67 -18.39 17.11 -3.97
C MET A 67 -17.98 16.23 -2.80
N THR A 68 -17.53 15.03 -3.13
CA THR A 68 -16.82 14.15 -2.20
C THR A 68 -15.43 14.72 -1.87
N MET A 69 -14.81 14.24 -0.80
CA MET A 69 -13.45 14.63 -0.42
C MET A 69 -12.45 14.40 -1.55
N THR A 70 -12.52 13.24 -2.21
CA THR A 70 -11.66 12.93 -3.36
C THR A 70 -11.82 13.92 -4.51
N GLU A 71 -13.07 14.22 -4.90
CA GLU A 71 -13.35 15.21 -5.94
C GLU A 71 -12.81 16.60 -5.57
N LYS A 72 -12.94 17.01 -4.31
CA LYS A 72 -12.43 18.30 -3.83
C LYS A 72 -10.90 18.38 -3.84
N ILE A 73 -10.21 17.30 -3.39
CA ILE A 73 -8.74 17.26 -3.41
C ILE A 73 -8.24 17.37 -4.85
N LEU A 74 -8.80 16.58 -5.76
CA LEU A 74 -8.41 16.62 -7.16
C LEU A 74 -8.80 17.94 -7.85
N ALA A 75 -9.94 18.55 -7.50
CA ALA A 75 -10.37 19.86 -8.00
C ALA A 75 -9.37 20.95 -7.60
N ARG A 76 -8.95 20.95 -6.33
CA ARG A 76 -7.94 21.87 -5.81
C ARG A 76 -6.60 21.68 -6.52
N ALA A 77 -6.12 20.44 -6.65
CA ALA A 77 -4.86 20.12 -7.30
C ALA A 77 -4.88 20.33 -8.83
N SER A 78 -6.02 20.67 -9.41
CA SER A 78 -6.19 20.99 -10.84
C SER A 78 -6.71 22.40 -11.09
N GLU A 79 -6.76 23.24 -10.06
CA GLU A 79 -7.29 24.60 -10.10
C GLU A 79 -8.71 24.70 -10.68
N LYS A 80 -9.50 23.64 -10.46
CA LYS A 80 -10.90 23.60 -10.90
C LYS A 80 -11.85 23.84 -9.72
N THR A 81 -12.94 24.50 -10.01
CA THR A 81 -13.99 24.77 -9.01
C THR A 81 -14.89 23.58 -8.75
N HIS A 82 -14.95 22.63 -9.70
CA HIS A 82 -15.79 21.43 -9.62
C HIS A 82 -15.23 20.33 -10.50
N LEU A 83 -15.36 19.08 -10.02
CA LEU A 83 -15.07 17.86 -10.76
C LEU A 83 -16.18 16.84 -10.52
N SER A 84 -16.39 15.97 -11.53
CA SER A 84 -17.30 14.83 -11.45
C SER A 84 -16.57 13.53 -11.75
N PRO A 85 -17.02 12.39 -11.17
CA PRO A 85 -16.47 11.09 -11.49
C PRO A 85 -16.48 10.80 -12.99
N GLY A 86 -15.36 10.28 -13.48
CA GLY A 86 -15.17 9.96 -14.90
C GLY A 86 -14.51 11.05 -15.73
N GLU A 87 -14.40 12.27 -15.24
CA GLU A 87 -13.63 13.34 -15.90
C GLU A 87 -12.14 13.04 -15.88
N ASN A 88 -11.45 13.40 -16.98
CA ASN A 88 -10.00 13.38 -17.01
C ASN A 88 -9.46 14.80 -16.66
N VAL A 89 -8.52 14.85 -15.75
CA VAL A 89 -7.98 16.11 -15.24
C VAL A 89 -6.48 16.03 -15.01
N TRP A 90 -5.75 17.09 -15.39
CA TRP A 90 -4.36 17.26 -15.02
C TRP A 90 -4.29 17.70 -13.55
N VAL A 91 -3.60 16.92 -12.74
CA VAL A 91 -3.48 17.09 -11.29
C VAL A 91 -2.04 17.43 -10.95
N ASP A 92 -1.83 18.51 -10.23
CA ASP A 92 -0.55 18.84 -9.62
C ASP A 92 -0.24 17.85 -8.50
N VAL A 93 1.00 17.38 -8.45
CA VAL A 93 1.46 16.39 -7.47
C VAL A 93 2.18 17.11 -6.33
N ASP A 94 1.75 16.86 -5.10
CA ASP A 94 2.40 17.44 -3.91
C ASP A 94 3.60 16.62 -3.46
N ILE A 95 3.50 15.28 -3.55
CA ILE A 95 4.59 14.34 -3.23
C ILE A 95 4.63 13.22 -4.27
N LEU A 96 5.83 12.96 -4.79
CA LEU A 96 6.15 11.74 -5.54
C LEU A 96 7.08 10.86 -4.70
N MET A 97 6.64 9.66 -4.34
CA MET A 97 7.45 8.67 -3.65
C MET A 97 7.95 7.59 -4.62
N THR A 98 9.22 7.18 -4.46
CA THR A 98 9.76 5.99 -5.13
C THR A 98 10.76 5.24 -4.25
N HIS A 99 11.08 4.01 -4.64
CA HIS A 99 11.91 3.09 -3.87
C HIS A 99 12.89 2.31 -4.76
N ASP A 100 13.70 1.43 -4.20
CA ASP A 100 14.80 0.75 -4.88
C ASP A 100 14.39 -0.22 -6.00
N VAL A 101 13.15 -0.74 -6.00
CA VAL A 101 12.69 -1.63 -7.08
C VAL A 101 12.22 -0.84 -8.30
N CYS A 102 11.42 0.20 -8.10
CA CYS A 102 10.80 0.96 -9.18
C CYS A 102 11.56 2.23 -9.56
N GLY A 103 12.28 2.84 -8.63
CA GLY A 103 12.99 4.11 -8.82
C GLY A 103 13.96 4.12 -10.00
N PRO A 104 14.84 3.13 -10.16
CA PRO A 104 15.75 3.08 -11.31
C PRO A 104 15.03 3.10 -12.67
N GLY A 105 13.90 2.39 -12.79
CA GLY A 105 13.07 2.40 -13.98
C GLY A 105 12.45 3.77 -14.26
N SER A 106 11.92 4.40 -13.22
CA SER A 106 11.32 5.75 -13.31
C SER A 106 12.36 6.81 -13.69
N ILE A 107 13.55 6.75 -13.10
CA ILE A 107 14.69 7.62 -13.43
C ILE A 107 15.11 7.43 -14.88
N GLY A 108 15.18 6.17 -15.35
CA GLY A 108 15.51 5.85 -16.74
C GLY A 108 14.52 6.48 -17.72
N ILE A 109 13.23 6.43 -17.44
CA ILE A 109 12.18 7.04 -18.24
C ILE A 109 12.28 8.58 -18.19
N PHE A 110 12.46 9.16 -17.01
CA PHE A 110 12.66 10.59 -16.85
C PHE A 110 13.82 11.10 -17.71
N LYS A 111 15.01 10.48 -17.62
CA LYS A 111 16.19 10.86 -18.40
C LYS A 111 16.01 10.65 -19.90
N LYS A 112 15.26 9.62 -20.31
CA LYS A 112 14.96 9.32 -21.71
C LYS A 112 14.02 10.38 -22.32
N GLU A 113 12.95 10.73 -21.64
CA GLU A 113 11.88 11.57 -22.19
C GLU A 113 12.17 13.07 -22.04
N PHE A 114 12.82 13.49 -20.95
CA PHE A 114 13.15 14.90 -20.68
C PHE A 114 14.61 15.28 -21.02
N GLY A 115 15.46 14.29 -21.22
CA GLY A 115 16.89 14.48 -21.54
C GLY A 115 17.81 14.16 -20.36
N GLN A 116 19.07 13.77 -20.70
CA GLN A 116 20.04 13.32 -19.70
C GLN A 116 20.41 14.40 -18.66
N ASN A 117 20.34 15.66 -19.04
CA ASN A 117 20.67 16.81 -18.18
C ASN A 117 19.43 17.50 -17.61
N ALA A 118 18.24 16.94 -17.82
CA ALA A 118 17.02 17.51 -17.30
C ALA A 118 17.04 17.60 -15.78
N LYS A 119 16.37 18.60 -15.23
CA LYS A 119 16.15 18.74 -13.80
C LYS A 119 14.74 18.30 -13.45
N VAL A 120 14.58 17.70 -12.28
CA VAL A 120 13.26 17.37 -11.74
C VAL A 120 12.45 18.63 -11.49
N TRP A 121 11.12 18.52 -11.55
CA TRP A 121 10.23 19.67 -11.40
C TRP A 121 10.39 20.36 -10.03
N ASP A 122 10.54 19.58 -8.98
CA ASP A 122 10.74 20.09 -7.61
C ASP A 122 11.47 19.03 -6.76
N ARG A 123 12.69 19.35 -6.35
CA ARG A 123 13.53 18.47 -5.53
C ARG A 123 13.02 18.29 -4.10
N GLU A 124 12.12 19.15 -3.62
CA GLU A 124 11.54 19.09 -2.28
C GLU A 124 10.24 18.30 -2.24
N LYS A 125 9.73 17.89 -3.42
CA LYS A 125 8.50 17.10 -3.56
C LYS A 125 8.76 15.66 -3.98
N ILE A 126 10.00 15.26 -4.15
CA ILE A 126 10.40 13.88 -4.42
C ILE A 126 10.96 13.27 -3.15
N VAL A 127 10.41 12.12 -2.78
CA VAL A 127 10.80 11.33 -1.62
C VAL A 127 11.29 9.96 -2.08
N ILE A 128 12.52 9.59 -1.74
CA ILE A 128 13.13 8.33 -2.16
C ILE A 128 13.47 7.51 -0.92
N ILE A 129 12.87 6.32 -0.82
CA ILE A 129 12.99 5.42 0.34
C ILE A 129 13.35 4.03 -0.16
N PRO A 130 14.62 3.62 -0.16
CA PRO A 130 14.99 2.22 -0.38
C PRO A 130 14.48 1.37 0.78
N ASP A 131 13.64 0.36 0.50
CA ASP A 131 13.03 -0.48 1.54
C ASP A 131 12.66 -1.89 1.10
N HIS A 132 12.81 -2.22 -0.20
CA HIS A 132 12.38 -3.50 -0.75
C HIS A 132 13.50 -4.53 -0.79
N TYR A 133 14.52 -4.33 -1.62
CA TYR A 133 15.63 -5.25 -1.84
C TYR A 133 16.92 -4.72 -1.21
N ILE A 134 16.90 -4.61 0.10
CA ILE A 134 17.93 -3.97 0.91
C ILE A 134 18.53 -4.95 1.93
N PHE A 135 19.68 -4.63 2.49
CA PHE A 135 20.46 -5.47 3.42
C PHE A 135 20.69 -6.87 2.85
N THR A 136 21.12 -6.92 1.60
CA THR A 136 21.38 -8.13 0.83
C THR A 136 22.76 -8.09 0.18
N ASN A 137 23.32 -9.26 -0.12
CA ASN A 137 24.54 -9.40 -0.92
C ASN A 137 24.25 -9.45 -2.43
N ASP A 138 23.00 -9.36 -2.85
CA ASP A 138 22.63 -9.33 -4.27
C ASP A 138 23.12 -8.05 -4.94
N GLU A 139 24.04 -8.20 -5.90
CA GLU A 139 24.68 -7.07 -6.59
C GLU A 139 23.69 -6.23 -7.39
N ARG A 140 22.63 -6.84 -7.96
CA ARG A 140 21.63 -6.12 -8.75
C ARG A 140 20.75 -5.25 -7.85
N ALA A 141 20.34 -5.78 -6.70
CA ALA A 141 19.61 -5.04 -5.70
C ALA A 141 20.43 -3.84 -5.17
N ASN A 142 21.70 -4.09 -4.83
CA ASN A 142 22.61 -3.04 -4.38
C ASN A 142 22.85 -1.96 -5.44
N ARG A 143 22.98 -2.36 -6.71
CA ARG A 143 23.10 -1.41 -7.82
C ARG A 143 21.88 -0.50 -7.96
N ASN A 144 20.69 -1.00 -7.68
CA ASN A 144 19.49 -0.17 -7.68
C ASN A 144 19.57 0.97 -6.66
N VAL A 145 20.05 0.69 -5.45
CA VAL A 145 20.26 1.72 -4.42
C VAL A 145 21.34 2.72 -4.87
N ASP A 146 22.41 2.25 -5.51
CA ASP A 146 23.45 3.15 -6.04
C ASP A 146 22.91 4.09 -7.12
N ILE A 147 22.05 3.60 -8.04
CA ILE A 147 21.38 4.43 -9.04
C ILE A 147 20.52 5.53 -8.38
N LEU A 148 19.80 5.19 -7.32
CA LEU A 148 19.01 6.16 -6.55
C LEU A 148 19.92 7.22 -5.92
N ARG A 149 21.03 6.80 -5.31
CA ARG A 149 22.00 7.70 -4.67
C ARG A 149 22.62 8.67 -5.66
N ASP A 150 23.07 8.16 -6.81
CA ASP A 150 23.65 8.97 -7.88
C ASP A 150 22.63 10.00 -8.40
N PHE A 151 21.39 9.58 -8.59
CA PHE A 151 20.30 10.48 -9.02
C PHE A 151 19.98 11.52 -7.96
N CYS A 152 19.90 11.14 -6.70
CA CYS A 152 19.67 12.10 -5.60
C CYS A 152 20.77 13.15 -5.52
N ALA A 153 22.02 12.76 -5.68
CA ALA A 153 23.15 13.69 -5.72
C ALA A 153 23.09 14.61 -6.96
N GLU A 154 22.83 14.05 -8.15
CA GLU A 154 22.70 14.80 -9.41
C GLU A 154 21.58 15.86 -9.38
N GLN A 155 20.43 15.49 -8.82
CA GLN A 155 19.24 16.33 -8.77
C GLN A 155 19.12 17.14 -7.47
N ASN A 156 20.02 16.91 -6.51
CA ASN A 156 19.99 17.49 -5.17
C ASN A 156 18.65 17.26 -4.46
N ILE A 157 18.16 16.01 -4.52
CA ILE A 157 16.90 15.62 -3.87
C ILE A 157 17.02 15.80 -2.35
N LYS A 158 16.02 16.46 -1.76
CA LYS A 158 16.03 16.79 -0.33
C LYS A 158 15.72 15.58 0.57
N TYR A 159 14.80 14.74 0.16
CA TYR A 159 14.31 13.63 0.95
C TYR A 159 14.77 12.30 0.37
N PHE A 160 15.99 11.93 0.72
CA PHE A 160 16.57 10.63 0.39
C PHE A 160 16.98 9.92 1.67
N TYR A 161 16.34 8.79 1.96
CA TYR A 161 16.56 7.99 3.17
C TYR A 161 17.56 6.86 2.87
N ASP A 162 18.82 7.22 2.69
CA ASP A 162 19.90 6.38 2.16
C ASP A 162 20.26 5.19 3.04
N ILE A 163 20.78 4.16 2.42
CA ILE A 163 21.39 2.98 3.04
C ILE A 163 22.85 2.93 2.62
N GLN A 164 23.75 3.36 3.51
CA GLN A 164 25.19 3.38 3.26
C GLN A 164 25.83 2.06 3.69
N ASP A 165 25.54 1.57 4.89
CA ASP A 165 25.99 0.27 5.37
C ASP A 165 24.98 -0.83 5.00
N ARG A 166 25.35 -1.65 4.04
CA ARG A 166 24.51 -2.74 3.50
C ARG A 166 24.45 -3.96 4.41
N GLY A 167 25.36 -4.08 5.36
CA GLY A 167 25.44 -5.21 6.30
C GLY A 167 24.77 -4.95 7.64
N ASN A 168 24.61 -3.68 8.02
CA ASN A 168 24.13 -3.30 9.34
C ASN A 168 23.10 -2.17 9.28
N PHE A 169 21.82 -2.50 9.31
CA PHE A 169 20.76 -1.49 9.25
C PHE A 169 20.85 -0.44 10.38
N LYS A 170 21.36 -0.80 11.55
CA LYS A 170 21.50 0.10 12.70
C LYS A 170 22.56 1.19 12.48
N ALA A 171 23.49 0.97 11.55
CA ALA A 171 24.52 1.93 11.18
C ALA A 171 24.06 2.97 10.15
N ASN A 172 22.79 2.93 9.75
CA ASN A 172 22.22 3.84 8.74
C ASN A 172 21.26 4.83 9.41
N PRO A 173 21.70 6.03 9.80
CA PRO A 173 20.86 7.01 10.51
C PRO A 173 19.72 7.54 9.63
N ASP A 174 19.95 7.60 8.31
CA ASP A 174 18.95 8.11 7.37
C ASP A 174 17.91 7.06 6.97
N TYR A 175 18.23 5.79 7.12
CA TYR A 175 17.30 4.71 6.82
C TYR A 175 16.12 4.69 7.80
N LYS A 176 14.90 4.57 7.28
CA LYS A 176 13.67 4.61 8.10
C LYS A 176 12.92 3.27 8.15
N GLY A 177 12.86 2.54 7.06
CA GLY A 177 12.10 1.30 6.94
C GLY A 177 11.09 1.31 5.81
N VAL A 178 10.01 0.54 5.95
CA VAL A 178 8.97 0.42 4.92
C VAL A 178 8.40 1.79 4.55
N CYS A 179 8.45 2.10 3.26
CA CYS A 179 8.18 3.44 2.72
C CYS A 179 6.84 4.01 3.17
N HIS A 180 5.78 3.22 3.22
CA HIS A 180 4.43 3.69 3.60
C HIS A 180 4.35 4.17 5.04
N ILE A 181 5.05 3.52 5.95
CA ILE A 181 5.10 3.91 7.36
C ILE A 181 6.12 5.04 7.55
N ALA A 182 7.25 4.97 6.87
CA ALA A 182 8.27 6.01 6.88
C ALA A 182 7.72 7.35 6.38
N LEU A 183 6.94 7.38 5.27
CA LEU A 183 6.26 8.59 4.78
C LEU A 183 5.43 9.28 5.87
N ALA A 184 4.68 8.51 6.66
CA ALA A 184 3.87 9.04 7.74
C ALA A 184 4.73 9.57 8.91
N GLN A 185 5.73 8.78 9.32
CA GLN A 185 6.62 9.13 10.44
C GLN A 185 7.49 10.36 10.14
N GLU A 186 7.83 10.58 8.87
CA GLU A 186 8.65 11.72 8.43
C GLU A 186 7.79 12.92 7.93
N GLY A 187 6.47 12.89 8.16
CA GLY A 187 5.56 14.03 7.91
C GLY A 187 5.24 14.32 6.45
N HIS A 188 5.36 13.31 5.57
CA HIS A 188 5.01 13.44 4.16
C HIS A 188 3.53 13.17 3.87
N CYS A 189 2.79 12.62 4.84
CA CYS A 189 1.37 12.35 4.70
C CYS A 189 0.55 13.53 5.26
N ARG A 190 0.12 14.46 4.40
CA ARG A 190 -0.58 15.68 4.84
C ARG A 190 -2.00 15.77 4.26
N PRO A 191 -2.98 16.16 5.09
CA PRO A 191 -4.38 16.27 4.65
C PRO A 191 -4.57 17.19 3.44
N GLY A 192 -5.42 16.75 2.52
CA GLY A 192 -5.84 17.55 1.36
C GLY A 192 -4.83 17.61 0.20
N GLU A 193 -3.69 16.94 0.31
CA GLU A 193 -2.66 16.87 -0.74
C GLU A 193 -2.82 15.64 -1.64
N VAL A 194 -2.08 15.64 -2.77
CA VAL A 194 -1.95 14.54 -3.71
C VAL A 194 -0.58 13.89 -3.58
N LEU A 195 -0.54 12.63 -3.17
CA LEU A 195 0.66 11.82 -3.10
C LEU A 195 0.58 10.68 -4.12
N LEU A 196 1.55 10.62 -5.01
CA LEU A 196 1.70 9.51 -5.95
C LEU A 196 2.96 8.71 -5.61
N GLY A 197 2.90 7.40 -5.75
CA GLY A 197 4.04 6.54 -5.44
C GLY A 197 4.17 5.38 -6.41
N THR A 198 5.38 4.85 -6.55
CA THR A 198 5.63 3.71 -7.44
C THR A 198 5.29 2.36 -6.82
N ASP A 199 4.66 2.36 -5.66
CA ASP A 199 4.16 1.16 -4.98
C ASP A 199 2.62 1.16 -4.92
N SER A 200 2.01 -0.01 -5.04
CA SER A 200 0.54 -0.17 -5.02
C SER A 200 -0.07 0.27 -3.68
N HIS A 201 0.63 0.05 -2.57
CA HIS A 201 0.16 0.40 -1.22
C HIS A 201 0.40 1.87 -0.84
N THR A 202 0.76 2.73 -1.80
CA THR A 202 0.81 4.18 -1.61
C THR A 202 -0.51 4.74 -1.06
N CYS A 203 -1.62 4.05 -1.31
CA CYS A 203 -2.95 4.36 -0.76
C CYS A 203 -2.98 4.40 0.78
N THR A 204 -2.00 3.83 1.48
CA THR A 204 -1.84 3.92 2.95
C THR A 204 -1.90 5.36 3.46
N ALA A 205 -1.34 6.32 2.72
CA ALA A 205 -1.32 7.73 3.09
C ALA A 205 -2.72 8.38 3.10
N GLY A 206 -3.72 7.75 2.49
CA GLY A 206 -5.11 8.19 2.59
C GLY A 206 -5.67 8.16 4.01
N ALA A 207 -5.04 7.46 4.95
CA ALA A 207 -5.34 7.50 6.37
C ALA A 207 -5.27 8.92 6.97
N PHE A 208 -4.51 9.80 6.35
CA PHE A 208 -4.30 11.19 6.74
C PHE A 208 -5.23 12.19 6.02
N GLY A 209 -6.21 11.72 5.26
CA GLY A 209 -7.05 12.61 4.44
C GLY A 209 -6.34 13.12 3.18
N GLN A 210 -5.38 12.37 2.66
CA GLN A 210 -4.60 12.63 1.45
C GLN A 210 -5.13 11.79 0.30
N PHE A 211 -5.20 12.33 -0.92
CA PHE A 211 -5.41 11.48 -2.09
C PHE A 211 -4.09 10.81 -2.45
N ALA A 212 -4.00 9.51 -2.21
CA ALA A 212 -2.77 8.77 -2.41
C ALA A 212 -3.02 7.49 -3.23
N THR A 213 -2.23 7.28 -4.29
CA THR A 213 -2.38 6.09 -5.15
C THR A 213 -1.07 5.65 -5.78
N GLY A 214 -0.98 4.35 -6.04
CA GLY A 214 0.12 3.76 -6.80
C GLY A 214 0.05 4.10 -8.28
N ILE A 215 1.22 4.36 -8.89
CA ILE A 215 1.41 4.62 -10.32
C ILE A 215 2.56 3.79 -10.87
N GLY A 216 2.57 3.59 -12.18
CA GLY A 216 3.65 2.87 -12.87
C GLY A 216 4.91 3.72 -13.07
N ASN A 217 6.02 3.06 -13.41
CA ASN A 217 7.31 3.72 -13.64
C ASN A 217 7.23 4.80 -14.74
N THR A 218 6.42 4.58 -15.78
CA THR A 218 6.23 5.56 -16.86
C THR A 218 5.63 6.84 -16.31
N ASP A 219 4.53 6.74 -15.57
CA ASP A 219 3.87 7.90 -14.99
C ASP A 219 4.78 8.61 -13.99
N ALA A 220 5.50 7.86 -13.15
CA ALA A 220 6.45 8.42 -12.20
C ALA A 220 7.59 9.18 -12.89
N GLY A 221 8.13 8.65 -13.98
CA GLY A 221 9.15 9.35 -14.79
C GLY A 221 8.62 10.67 -15.38
N PHE A 222 7.37 10.70 -15.83
CA PHE A 222 6.73 11.93 -16.29
C PHE A 222 6.46 12.91 -15.15
N VAL A 223 6.00 12.44 -14.00
CA VAL A 223 5.81 13.28 -12.80
C VAL A 223 7.14 13.89 -12.36
N MET A 224 8.26 13.14 -12.39
CA MET A 224 9.57 13.69 -12.07
C MET A 224 9.93 14.93 -12.91
N GLY A 225 9.52 14.96 -14.18
CA GLY A 225 9.81 16.09 -15.07
C GLY A 225 8.73 17.18 -15.08
N ALA A 226 7.46 16.82 -14.94
CA ALA A 226 6.34 17.73 -15.16
C ALA A 226 5.65 18.19 -13.85
N GLY A 227 5.78 17.44 -12.76
CA GLY A 227 5.06 17.68 -11.50
C GLY A 227 3.55 17.46 -11.60
N LYS A 228 3.07 16.88 -12.70
CA LYS A 228 1.64 16.68 -12.98
C LYS A 228 1.37 15.30 -13.55
N LEU A 229 0.14 14.82 -13.33
CA LEU A 229 -0.34 13.59 -13.95
C LEU A 229 -1.78 13.75 -14.41
N LEU A 230 -2.10 13.16 -15.57
CA LEU A 230 -3.48 13.07 -16.04
C LEU A 230 -4.18 11.93 -15.32
N LEU A 231 -5.15 12.27 -14.48
CA LEU A 231 -5.95 11.32 -13.73
C LEU A 231 -7.40 11.34 -14.18
N LYS A 232 -8.04 10.18 -14.12
CA LYS A 232 -9.49 10.07 -14.22
C LYS A 232 -10.07 10.14 -12.81
N VAL A 233 -10.98 11.09 -12.57
CA VAL A 233 -11.65 11.26 -11.27
C VAL A 233 -12.40 9.96 -10.92
N PRO A 234 -12.05 9.25 -9.85
CA PRO A 234 -12.72 8.01 -9.47
C PRO A 234 -14.05 8.29 -8.81
N PRO A 235 -15.07 7.42 -8.99
CA PRO A 235 -16.25 7.44 -8.13
C PRO A 235 -15.88 7.02 -6.71
N THR A 236 -16.56 7.60 -5.72
CA THR A 236 -16.30 7.34 -4.30
C THR A 236 -17.37 6.40 -3.72
N LEU A 237 -16.92 5.34 -3.05
CA LEU A 237 -17.73 4.51 -2.16
C LEU A 237 -17.59 5.06 -0.73
N ARG A 238 -18.69 5.04 0.03
CA ARG A 238 -18.69 5.43 1.44
C ARG A 238 -18.89 4.21 2.32
N PHE A 239 -17.99 4.03 3.28
CA PHE A 239 -18.08 3.01 4.32
C PHE A 239 -18.33 3.69 5.65
N VAL A 240 -19.42 3.33 6.32
CA VAL A 240 -19.78 3.83 7.64
C VAL A 240 -19.66 2.66 8.61
N MET A 241 -18.84 2.83 9.64
CA MET A 241 -18.61 1.84 10.68
C MET A 241 -19.35 2.31 11.93
N ASP A 242 -20.36 1.56 12.34
CA ASP A 242 -21.21 1.83 13.49
C ASP A 242 -20.91 0.84 14.62
N GLY A 243 -21.03 1.27 15.87
CA GLY A 243 -20.85 0.44 17.05
C GLY A 243 -19.43 0.46 17.62
N GLU A 244 -19.24 -0.24 18.75
CA GLU A 244 -17.94 -0.41 19.41
C GLU A 244 -17.40 -1.80 19.13
N MET A 245 -16.11 -1.89 18.84
CA MET A 245 -15.47 -3.18 18.58
C MET A 245 -15.30 -3.98 19.87
N PRO A 246 -15.40 -5.32 19.80
CA PRO A 246 -15.11 -6.20 20.92
C PRO A 246 -13.65 -6.10 21.38
N ASP A 247 -13.40 -6.21 22.68
CA ASP A 247 -12.09 -6.04 23.32
C ASP A 247 -10.98 -6.99 22.82
N TYR A 248 -11.35 -8.12 22.23
CA TYR A 248 -10.43 -9.13 21.71
C TYR A 248 -10.11 -8.94 20.22
N ILE A 249 -10.73 -7.99 19.56
CA ILE A 249 -10.35 -7.55 18.22
C ILE A 249 -9.47 -6.32 18.40
N LEU A 250 -8.24 -6.42 17.97
CA LEU A 250 -7.21 -5.40 18.16
C LEU A 250 -7.48 -4.05 17.51
N ALA A 251 -8.57 -3.93 16.84
CA ALA A 251 -9.05 -2.71 16.25
C ALA A 251 -10.11 -2.01 17.13
N LYS A 252 -10.05 -2.14 18.45
CA LYS A 252 -10.86 -1.34 19.36
C LYS A 252 -10.74 0.16 19.07
N ASP A 253 -9.68 0.53 18.39
CA ASP A 253 -9.35 1.86 17.94
C ASP A 253 -9.28 1.98 16.40
N LEU A 254 -9.96 1.12 15.64
CA LEU A 254 -9.87 1.00 14.18
C LEU A 254 -9.99 2.35 13.44
N ILE A 255 -10.65 3.32 14.04
CA ILE A 255 -10.79 4.68 13.52
C ILE A 255 -10.11 5.70 14.44
N LEU A 256 -9.80 5.33 15.67
CA LEU A 256 -9.27 6.24 16.69
C LEU A 256 -7.75 6.38 16.65
N GLN A 257 -7.03 5.33 16.25
CA GLN A 257 -5.56 5.39 16.09
C GLN A 257 -5.16 5.49 14.62
N MET A 258 -4.08 6.22 14.35
CA MET A 258 -3.59 6.43 12.98
C MET A 258 -3.11 5.13 12.33
N GLU A 259 -2.50 4.26 13.09
CA GLU A 259 -1.94 3.00 12.66
C GLU A 259 -3.02 2.06 12.09
N GLU A 260 -4.20 2.06 12.70
CA GLU A 260 -5.34 1.26 12.23
C GLU A 260 -5.94 1.84 10.95
N ARG A 261 -6.04 3.18 10.86
CA ARG A 261 -6.46 3.86 9.62
C ARG A 261 -5.50 3.56 8.47
N MET A 262 -4.19 3.51 8.76
CA MET A 262 -3.17 3.16 7.77
C MET A 262 -3.37 1.74 7.26
N THR A 263 -3.69 0.77 8.12
CA THR A 263 -3.99 -0.60 7.71
C THR A 263 -5.23 -0.68 6.82
N LEU A 264 -6.33 0.03 7.19
CA LEU A 264 -7.53 0.07 6.35
C LEU A 264 -7.27 0.66 4.98
N CYS A 265 -6.60 1.80 4.91
CA CYS A 265 -6.28 2.47 3.65
C CYS A 265 -5.26 1.67 2.82
N ASN A 266 -4.33 0.98 3.46
CA ASN A 266 -3.36 0.09 2.83
C ASN A 266 -4.07 -1.05 2.07
N MET A 267 -5.01 -1.72 2.72
CA MET A 267 -5.71 -2.89 2.16
C MET A 267 -6.77 -2.54 1.10
N VAL A 268 -6.97 -1.28 0.78
CA VAL A 268 -7.92 -0.85 -0.26
C VAL A 268 -7.49 -1.32 -1.65
N VAL A 269 -6.21 -1.45 -1.91
CA VAL A 269 -5.71 -1.94 -3.21
C VAL A 269 -6.12 -3.38 -3.47
N GLU A 270 -6.14 -4.25 -2.45
CA GLU A 270 -6.61 -5.63 -2.56
C GLU A 270 -8.12 -5.69 -2.83
N ALA A 271 -8.87 -4.70 -2.36
CA ALA A 271 -10.29 -4.55 -2.65
C ALA A 271 -10.60 -3.92 -4.03
N GLY A 272 -9.56 -3.62 -4.82
CA GLY A 272 -9.69 -3.01 -6.16
C GLY A 272 -9.92 -1.49 -6.14
N GLY A 273 -9.73 -0.83 -5.00
CA GLY A 273 -9.80 0.62 -4.87
C GLY A 273 -8.50 1.31 -5.29
N LYS A 274 -8.60 2.55 -5.75
CA LYS A 274 -7.42 3.40 -6.07
C LYS A 274 -6.83 4.04 -4.82
N ASN A 275 -7.69 4.48 -3.92
CA ASN A 275 -7.35 5.17 -2.69
C ASN A 275 -8.41 4.88 -1.63
N GLY A 276 -7.99 4.56 -0.42
CA GLY A 276 -8.83 4.64 0.77
C GLY A 276 -8.53 5.96 1.46
N VAL A 277 -9.54 6.69 1.85
CA VAL A 277 -9.34 8.00 2.48
C VAL A 277 -10.19 8.15 3.73
N VAL A 278 -9.54 8.53 4.82
CA VAL A 278 -10.20 8.84 6.11
C VAL A 278 -10.17 10.35 6.30
N PRO A 279 -11.30 10.99 6.62
CA PRO A 279 -11.31 12.42 6.92
C PRO A 279 -10.35 12.74 8.07
N ALA A 280 -9.49 13.75 7.89
CA ALA A 280 -8.57 14.19 8.93
C ALA A 280 -9.34 14.74 10.14
N ASP A 281 -8.93 14.38 11.33
CA ASP A 281 -9.53 14.81 12.60
C ASP A 281 -8.46 15.09 13.67
N SER A 282 -8.87 15.26 14.90
CA SER A 282 -7.96 15.51 16.03
C SER A 282 -6.86 14.47 16.18
N THR A 283 -7.13 13.19 15.85
CA THR A 283 -6.13 12.11 15.87
C THR A 283 -5.06 12.34 14.80
N THR A 284 -5.49 12.69 13.57
CA THR A 284 -4.59 13.03 12.47
C THR A 284 -3.73 14.24 12.82
N PHE A 285 -4.33 15.30 13.35
CA PHE A 285 -3.60 16.54 13.69
C PHE A 285 -2.59 16.30 14.80
N LYS A 286 -2.97 15.58 15.85
CA LYS A 286 -2.08 15.20 16.93
C LYS A 286 -0.91 14.34 16.45
N TYR A 287 -1.15 13.40 15.52
CA TYR A 287 -0.09 12.59 14.96
C TYR A 287 0.93 13.40 14.15
N LEU A 288 0.47 14.44 13.44
CA LEU A 288 1.32 15.28 12.59
C LEU A 288 1.99 16.43 13.31
N GLU A 289 1.59 16.76 14.55
CA GLU A 289 2.00 17.93 15.30
C GLU A 289 3.53 18.06 15.45
N ASP A 290 4.21 16.93 15.66
CA ASP A 290 5.67 16.86 15.82
C ASP A 290 6.41 16.39 14.55
N LYS A 291 5.71 16.11 13.44
CA LYS A 291 6.28 15.48 12.24
C LYS A 291 6.40 16.40 11.04
N THR A 292 5.59 17.44 10.98
CA THR A 292 5.67 18.41 9.89
C THR A 292 5.40 19.83 10.37
N SER A 293 6.21 20.77 9.88
CA SER A 293 5.97 22.21 10.04
C SER A 293 5.36 22.83 8.77
N LEU A 294 5.20 22.04 7.70
CA LEU A 294 4.60 22.52 6.47
C LEU A 294 3.09 22.71 6.65
N PRO A 295 2.52 23.80 6.16
CA PRO A 295 1.08 24.03 6.25
C PRO A 295 0.33 23.02 5.37
N TYR A 296 -0.81 22.58 5.84
CA TYR A 296 -1.75 21.75 5.11
C TYR A 296 -3.19 22.17 5.39
N GLU A 297 -4.08 21.86 4.47
CA GLU A 297 -5.49 22.24 4.59
C GLU A 297 -6.39 21.00 4.44
N PRO A 298 -7.02 20.56 5.52
CA PRO A 298 -7.92 19.41 5.51
C PRO A 298 -9.12 19.64 4.58
N VAL A 299 -9.50 18.59 3.87
CA VAL A 299 -10.64 18.61 2.95
C VAL A 299 -11.67 17.58 3.41
N TYR A 300 -12.95 17.93 3.34
CA TYR A 300 -14.06 17.08 3.76
C TYR A 300 -15.11 17.01 2.67
N SER A 301 -15.81 15.87 2.56
CA SER A 301 -16.98 15.74 1.70
C SER A 301 -18.09 16.70 2.11
N ASP A 302 -18.79 17.26 1.14
CA ASP A 302 -19.99 18.05 1.42
C ASP A 302 -21.10 17.13 1.97
N GLN A 303 -22.00 17.68 2.80
CA GLN A 303 -23.11 16.90 3.36
C GLN A 303 -24.01 16.29 2.28
N GLN A 304 -24.14 16.96 1.14
CA GLN A 304 -24.94 16.50 0.00
C GLN A 304 -24.11 15.84 -1.09
N ALA A 305 -22.85 15.48 -0.80
CA ALA A 305 -21.99 14.78 -1.75
C ALA A 305 -22.62 13.46 -2.19
N ARG A 306 -22.45 13.13 -3.48
CA ARG A 306 -23.01 11.90 -4.05
C ARG A 306 -21.95 10.82 -4.06
N PHE A 307 -22.23 9.72 -3.38
CA PHE A 307 -21.40 8.52 -3.38
C PHE A 307 -21.98 7.51 -4.39
N LEU A 308 -21.10 6.70 -4.99
CA LEU A 308 -21.51 5.61 -5.88
C LEU A 308 -22.38 4.59 -5.12
N SER A 309 -21.97 4.28 -3.89
CA SER A 309 -22.73 3.46 -2.93
C SER A 309 -22.29 3.82 -1.52
N GLU A 310 -23.17 3.58 -0.56
CA GLU A 310 -22.88 3.67 0.87
C GLU A 310 -23.09 2.29 1.51
N TYR A 311 -22.13 1.84 2.30
CA TYR A 311 -22.16 0.59 3.05
C TYR A 311 -22.03 0.89 4.54
N ARG A 312 -22.89 0.26 5.36
CA ARG A 312 -22.84 0.36 6.81
C ARG A 312 -22.48 -0.97 7.43
N PHE A 313 -21.56 -0.95 8.37
CA PHE A 313 -21.07 -2.12 9.06
C PHE A 313 -21.22 -1.91 10.56
N ASP A 314 -21.87 -2.86 11.22
CA ASP A 314 -21.90 -2.96 12.68
C ASP A 314 -20.63 -3.69 13.14
N ILE A 315 -19.62 -2.90 13.53
CA ILE A 315 -18.31 -3.42 13.93
C ILE A 315 -18.34 -4.13 15.31
N SER A 316 -19.42 -3.95 16.09
CA SER A 316 -19.58 -4.66 17.37
C SER A 316 -19.75 -6.18 17.22
N LYS A 317 -20.09 -6.63 16.01
CA LYS A 317 -20.29 -8.04 15.67
C LYS A 317 -19.09 -8.68 14.97
N LEU A 318 -17.99 -7.97 14.85
CA LEU A 318 -16.79 -8.53 14.23
C LEU A 318 -16.20 -9.65 15.09
N GLU A 319 -15.78 -10.71 14.42
CA GLU A 319 -14.99 -11.79 14.99
C GLU A 319 -13.63 -11.86 14.28
N PRO A 320 -12.59 -12.41 14.93
CA PRO A 320 -11.30 -12.61 14.27
C PRO A 320 -11.44 -13.45 13.00
N ILE A 321 -10.93 -12.95 11.91
CA ILE A 321 -10.96 -13.59 10.58
C ILE A 321 -9.55 -13.89 10.07
N VAL A 322 -9.46 -14.91 9.23
CA VAL A 322 -8.26 -15.34 8.53
C VAL A 322 -8.52 -15.32 7.04
N ALA A 323 -7.63 -14.71 6.29
CA ALA A 323 -7.57 -14.87 4.84
C ALA A 323 -6.82 -16.18 4.53
N LYS A 324 -7.54 -17.17 4.05
CA LYS A 324 -6.93 -18.45 3.62
C LYS A 324 -6.22 -18.28 2.28
N PRO A 325 -5.18 -19.07 1.96
CA PRO A 325 -4.55 -19.05 0.64
C PRO A 325 -5.59 -19.27 -0.48
N HIS A 326 -5.50 -18.59 -1.62
CA HIS A 326 -4.46 -17.63 -2.08
C HIS A 326 -5.11 -16.28 -2.43
N SER A 327 -6.16 -15.88 -1.73
CA SER A 327 -6.85 -14.60 -1.95
C SER A 327 -7.36 -14.03 -0.63
N PRO A 328 -7.31 -12.71 -0.42
CA PRO A 328 -7.95 -12.05 0.73
C PRO A 328 -9.46 -12.33 0.82
N ASP A 329 -10.12 -12.59 -0.31
CA ASP A 329 -11.56 -12.93 -0.36
C ASP A 329 -11.86 -14.33 0.19
N ASN A 330 -10.86 -15.20 0.28
CA ASN A 330 -11.02 -16.55 0.82
C ASN A 330 -10.98 -16.53 2.36
N ARG A 331 -11.85 -15.73 2.94
CA ARG A 331 -11.94 -15.52 4.40
C ARG A 331 -12.66 -16.64 5.11
N ALA A 332 -12.24 -16.90 6.35
CA ALA A 332 -12.92 -17.74 7.31
C ALA A 332 -12.80 -17.15 8.72
N LEU A 333 -13.68 -17.54 9.62
CA LEU A 333 -13.51 -17.18 11.03
C LEU A 333 -12.29 -17.92 11.60
N ALA A 334 -11.48 -17.25 12.41
CA ALA A 334 -10.29 -17.88 13.00
C ALA A 334 -10.63 -19.15 13.79
N ARG A 335 -11.79 -19.17 14.45
CA ARG A 335 -12.30 -20.35 15.17
C ARG A 335 -12.57 -21.58 14.28
N GLU A 336 -12.83 -21.36 12.99
CA GLU A 336 -13.06 -22.43 12.00
C GLU A 336 -11.75 -23.00 11.45
N CYS A 337 -10.63 -22.32 11.68
CA CYS A 337 -9.30 -22.71 11.22
C CYS A 337 -8.45 -23.40 12.31
N LYS A 338 -9.02 -23.80 13.44
CA LYS A 338 -8.28 -24.36 14.59
C LYS A 338 -7.49 -25.63 14.24
N ASP A 339 -7.99 -26.44 13.33
CA ASP A 339 -7.39 -27.71 12.93
C ASP A 339 -6.39 -27.57 11.78
N VAL A 340 -6.23 -26.34 11.25
CA VAL A 340 -5.25 -26.06 10.20
C VAL A 340 -3.86 -26.04 10.81
N LYS A 341 -3.00 -26.96 10.37
CA LYS A 341 -1.60 -26.96 10.76
C LYS A 341 -0.87 -25.83 10.03
N ILE A 342 -0.15 -25.02 10.79
CA ILE A 342 0.73 -23.96 10.25
C ILE A 342 2.19 -24.41 10.43
N ASP A 343 3.04 -24.03 9.49
CA ASP A 343 4.47 -24.38 9.50
C ASP A 343 5.35 -23.21 9.94
N ARG A 344 4.83 -21.96 9.86
CA ARG A 344 5.57 -20.74 10.15
C ARG A 344 4.62 -19.59 10.49
N VAL A 345 5.06 -18.68 11.34
CA VAL A 345 4.40 -17.39 11.63
C VAL A 345 5.31 -16.24 11.23
N TYR A 346 4.73 -15.23 10.62
CA TYR A 346 5.37 -13.96 10.30
C TYR A 346 4.53 -12.82 10.90
N ILE A 347 5.16 -12.01 11.75
CA ILE A 347 4.55 -10.79 12.32
C ILE A 347 5.34 -9.61 11.78
N GLY A 348 4.71 -8.80 10.94
CA GLY A 348 5.43 -7.73 10.28
C GLY A 348 4.67 -7.10 9.13
N SER A 349 5.39 -6.43 8.24
CA SER A 349 4.94 -5.68 7.07
C SER A 349 4.36 -4.30 7.39
N CYS A 350 3.90 -3.58 6.36
CA CYS A 350 3.22 -2.29 6.50
C CYS A 350 1.87 -2.38 7.24
N THR A 351 1.25 -3.56 7.30
CA THR A 351 -0.06 -3.78 7.94
C THR A 351 0.03 -4.41 9.32
N GLY A 352 1.05 -5.20 9.61
CA GLY A 352 1.19 -5.94 10.87
C GLY A 352 2.53 -5.74 11.57
N GLY A 353 3.31 -4.75 11.18
CA GLY A 353 4.64 -4.47 11.70
C GLY A 353 4.79 -3.12 12.42
N LYS A 354 3.71 -2.52 12.88
CA LYS A 354 3.72 -1.28 13.66
C LYS A 354 3.89 -1.59 15.16
N THR A 355 4.19 -0.60 15.97
CA THR A 355 4.40 -0.75 17.41
C THR A 355 3.20 -1.42 18.10
N GLU A 356 2.00 -1.00 17.75
CA GLU A 356 0.75 -1.50 18.29
C GLU A 356 0.52 -2.98 17.96
N ASP A 357 0.89 -3.40 16.75
CA ASP A 357 0.77 -4.79 16.31
C ASP A 357 1.66 -5.70 17.14
N PHE A 358 2.92 -5.29 17.40
CA PHE A 358 3.83 -6.03 18.27
C PHE A 358 3.36 -6.04 19.73
N MET A 359 2.86 -4.90 20.23
CA MET A 359 2.27 -4.79 21.57
C MET A 359 1.09 -5.75 21.73
N ALA A 360 0.25 -5.85 20.72
CA ALA A 360 -0.89 -6.73 20.70
C ALA A 360 -0.49 -8.21 20.71
N ALA A 361 0.46 -8.60 19.87
CA ALA A 361 1.00 -9.96 19.85
C ALA A 361 1.66 -10.31 21.20
N ALA A 362 2.45 -9.40 21.78
CA ALA A 362 3.08 -9.59 23.07
C ALA A 362 2.05 -9.78 24.21
N LYS A 363 0.96 -8.98 24.22
CA LYS A 363 -0.15 -9.15 25.18
C LYS A 363 -0.79 -10.52 25.10
N LEU A 364 -0.95 -11.10 23.90
CA LEU A 364 -1.47 -12.47 23.74
C LEU A 364 -0.53 -13.49 24.37
N PHE A 365 0.78 -13.37 24.23
CA PHE A 365 1.73 -14.26 24.89
C PHE A 365 1.70 -14.10 26.40
N VAL A 366 1.60 -12.90 26.95
CA VAL A 366 1.40 -12.65 28.38
C VAL A 366 0.12 -13.34 28.87
N ALA A 367 -1.01 -13.12 28.18
CA ALA A 367 -2.29 -13.72 28.53
C ALA A 367 -2.28 -15.24 28.45
N SER A 368 -1.46 -15.83 27.58
CA SER A 368 -1.28 -17.28 27.48
C SER A 368 -0.43 -17.90 28.60
N GLY A 369 0.16 -17.07 29.49
CA GLY A 369 1.12 -17.51 30.49
C GLY A 369 2.49 -17.84 29.90
N TYR A 370 2.94 -17.10 28.88
CA TYR A 370 4.24 -17.26 28.21
C TYR A 370 4.47 -18.63 27.56
N LYS A 371 3.41 -19.19 26.99
CA LYS A 371 3.53 -20.46 26.25
C LYS A 371 4.50 -20.31 25.08
N LYS A 372 5.38 -21.29 24.94
CA LYS A 372 6.36 -21.36 23.85
C LYS A 372 5.67 -21.49 22.50
N VAL A 373 6.25 -20.83 21.49
CA VAL A 373 5.85 -21.01 20.09
C VAL A 373 6.15 -22.46 19.64
N LYS A 374 5.30 -22.98 18.76
CA LYS A 374 5.41 -24.37 18.25
C LYS A 374 6.06 -24.44 16.87
N VAL A 375 6.17 -23.31 16.19
CA VAL A 375 6.70 -23.18 14.84
C VAL A 375 7.60 -21.95 14.78
N PRO A 376 8.54 -21.87 13.81
CA PRO A 376 9.36 -20.68 13.61
C PRO A 376 8.48 -19.43 13.50
N THR A 377 8.79 -18.40 14.27
CA THR A 377 8.00 -17.16 14.37
C THR A 377 8.93 -15.97 14.15
N PHE A 378 8.75 -15.31 13.00
CA PHE A 378 9.58 -14.21 12.54
C PHE A 378 8.95 -12.87 12.88
N LEU A 379 9.77 -11.92 13.30
CA LEU A 379 9.39 -10.57 13.70
C LEU A 379 10.08 -9.57 12.78
N VAL A 380 9.32 -8.82 11.98
CA VAL A 380 9.87 -7.82 11.06
C VAL A 380 9.17 -6.47 11.28
N PRO A 381 9.75 -5.62 12.13
CA PRO A 381 9.24 -4.26 12.36
C PRO A 381 9.16 -3.45 11.07
N ALA A 382 8.17 -2.58 10.94
CA ALA A 382 7.99 -1.78 9.74
C ALA A 382 9.08 -0.70 9.59
N THR A 383 9.56 -0.12 10.69
CA THR A 383 10.57 0.95 10.68
C THR A 383 11.60 0.78 11.77
N GLN A 384 12.71 1.53 11.66
CA GLN A 384 13.70 1.58 12.74
C GLN A 384 13.09 2.07 14.06
N LYS A 385 12.18 3.04 14.00
CA LYS A 385 11.46 3.52 15.18
C LYS A 385 10.69 2.38 15.85
N VAL A 386 9.91 1.63 15.08
CA VAL A 386 9.18 0.46 15.60
C VAL A 386 10.14 -0.58 16.16
N TRP A 387 11.26 -0.84 15.48
CA TRP A 387 12.28 -1.73 15.99
C TRP A 387 12.77 -1.28 17.37
N MET A 388 13.06 0.02 17.56
CA MET A 388 13.45 0.58 18.86
C MET A 388 12.34 0.45 19.90
N ASP A 389 11.08 0.72 19.52
CA ASP A 389 9.92 0.61 20.40
C ASP A 389 9.75 -0.83 20.94
N VAL A 390 9.96 -1.85 20.08
CA VAL A 390 9.91 -3.27 20.47
C VAL A 390 10.92 -3.62 21.56
N TYR A 391 12.08 -2.95 21.57
CA TYR A 391 13.12 -3.16 22.58
C TYR A 391 13.00 -2.27 23.82
N SER A 392 12.29 -1.15 23.75
CA SER A 392 12.28 -0.13 24.81
C SER A 392 10.96 0.01 25.55
N LEU A 393 9.83 -0.20 24.88
CA LEU A 393 8.53 0.03 25.47
C LEU A 393 8.05 -1.18 26.30
N PRO A 394 7.63 -0.98 27.57
CA PRO A 394 7.10 -2.06 28.38
C PRO A 394 5.68 -2.44 27.95
N VAL A 395 5.41 -3.76 27.92
CA VAL A 395 4.09 -4.30 27.60
C VAL A 395 3.18 -4.24 28.82
N PRO A 396 1.99 -3.65 28.75
CA PRO A 396 1.05 -3.63 29.88
C PRO A 396 0.74 -5.03 30.39
N GLY A 397 0.78 -5.21 31.71
CA GLY A 397 0.49 -6.47 32.37
C GLY A 397 1.63 -7.51 32.37
N SER A 398 2.81 -7.17 31.81
CA SER A 398 3.97 -8.07 31.71
C SER A 398 4.92 -8.02 32.93
N GLY A 399 4.68 -7.15 33.90
CA GLY A 399 5.63 -6.86 34.97
C GLY A 399 6.83 -6.01 34.53
N GLY A 400 6.64 -5.17 33.49
CA GLY A 400 7.66 -4.26 32.97
C GLY A 400 8.53 -4.83 31.84
N LYS A 401 8.24 -6.04 31.34
CA LYS A 401 8.96 -6.61 30.18
C LYS A 401 8.60 -5.89 28.88
N THR A 402 9.60 -5.75 28.01
CA THR A 402 9.41 -5.24 26.65
C THR A 402 8.89 -6.31 25.71
N CYS A 403 8.45 -5.91 24.50
CA CYS A 403 8.03 -6.86 23.48
C CYS A 403 9.15 -7.85 23.15
N SER A 404 10.38 -7.38 22.94
CA SER A 404 11.54 -8.23 22.61
C SER A 404 11.82 -9.27 23.68
N GLN A 405 11.75 -8.90 24.96
CA GLN A 405 11.95 -9.85 26.08
C GLN A 405 10.86 -10.92 26.12
N ILE A 406 9.60 -10.55 25.86
CA ILE A 406 8.50 -11.50 25.82
C ILE A 406 8.66 -12.46 24.64
N PHE A 407 8.98 -11.95 23.45
CA PHE A 407 9.17 -12.77 22.26
C PHE A 407 10.34 -13.74 22.39
N GLU A 408 11.47 -13.30 22.96
CA GLU A 408 12.60 -14.15 23.26
C GLU A 408 12.22 -15.25 24.25
N GLU A 409 11.55 -14.88 25.34
CA GLU A 409 11.08 -15.84 26.35
C GLU A 409 10.18 -16.91 25.78
N VAL A 410 9.29 -16.59 24.83
CA VAL A 410 8.41 -17.58 24.20
C VAL A 410 9.05 -18.31 23.02
N GLY A 411 10.26 -17.92 22.62
CA GLY A 411 11.02 -18.62 21.58
C GLY A 411 10.74 -18.14 20.16
N CYS A 412 10.31 -16.88 19.98
CA CYS A 412 10.31 -16.23 18.67
C CYS A 412 11.73 -15.89 18.23
N ASP A 413 11.92 -15.67 16.95
CA ASP A 413 13.18 -15.16 16.41
C ASP A 413 13.45 -13.72 16.86
N THR A 414 14.72 -13.31 16.81
CA THR A 414 15.09 -11.91 17.07
C THR A 414 14.47 -10.99 16.03
N PRO A 415 13.93 -9.82 16.44
CA PRO A 415 13.40 -8.85 15.50
C PRO A 415 14.40 -8.46 14.41
N ALA A 416 14.03 -8.62 13.16
CA ALA A 416 14.85 -8.39 11.98
C ALA A 416 14.98 -6.91 11.63
N SER A 417 15.82 -6.63 10.63
CA SER A 417 15.85 -5.31 9.99
C SER A 417 14.50 -4.98 9.35
N PRO A 418 13.98 -3.76 9.54
CA PRO A 418 12.79 -3.31 8.83
C PRO A 418 12.97 -3.41 7.32
N SER A 419 12.01 -4.01 6.61
CA SER A 419 12.08 -4.17 5.16
C SER A 419 10.73 -4.59 4.60
N CYS A 420 10.41 -4.15 3.40
CA CYS A 420 9.27 -4.63 2.62
C CYS A 420 9.56 -5.97 1.91
N GLY A 421 10.82 -6.33 1.73
CA GLY A 421 11.26 -7.52 1.00
C GLY A 421 10.70 -8.83 1.55
N ALA A 422 10.44 -8.90 2.84
CA ALA A 422 9.86 -10.08 3.48
C ALA A 422 8.47 -10.44 2.95
N CYS A 423 7.65 -9.45 2.63
CA CYS A 423 6.31 -9.61 2.04
C CYS A 423 6.38 -9.83 0.53
N LEU A 424 7.22 -9.05 -0.15
CA LEU A 424 7.37 -9.08 -1.61
C LEU A 424 8.08 -10.34 -2.11
N GLY A 425 8.93 -10.97 -1.29
CA GLY A 425 9.79 -12.08 -1.71
C GLY A 425 11.09 -11.58 -2.32
N GLY A 426 11.86 -10.81 -1.58
CA GLY A 426 13.14 -10.23 -1.98
C GLY A 426 14.25 -11.24 -2.29
N PRO A 427 15.50 -10.78 -2.43
CA PRO A 427 16.68 -11.63 -2.67
C PRO A 427 16.78 -12.79 -1.70
N LYS A 428 17.42 -13.88 -2.12
CA LYS A 428 17.47 -15.16 -1.37
C LYS A 428 18.11 -15.04 0.02
N ASP A 429 18.95 -14.07 0.22
CA ASP A 429 19.66 -13.79 1.49
C ASP A 429 18.95 -12.75 2.37
N THR A 430 17.77 -12.27 1.98
CA THR A 430 16.97 -11.43 2.86
C THR A 430 16.40 -12.23 4.02
N TYR A 431 16.22 -11.60 5.16
CA TYR A 431 15.84 -12.25 6.42
C TYR A 431 14.69 -13.24 6.28
N ALA A 432 13.62 -12.86 5.59
CA ALA A 432 12.46 -13.72 5.42
C ALA A 432 12.74 -15.00 4.60
N ARG A 433 13.75 -14.96 3.75
CA ARG A 433 14.14 -16.11 2.90
C ARG A 433 15.33 -16.90 3.45
N MET A 434 16.23 -16.28 4.20
CA MET A 434 17.35 -17.00 4.83
C MET A 434 16.88 -18.10 5.77
N ASN A 435 15.77 -17.86 6.47
CA ASN A 435 15.20 -18.80 7.41
C ASN A 435 14.16 -19.74 6.79
N GLU A 436 13.95 -19.68 5.46
CA GLU A 436 13.12 -20.67 4.81
C GLU A 436 13.79 -22.05 4.87
N PRO A 437 13.06 -23.11 5.30
CA PRO A 437 13.57 -24.47 5.20
C PRO A 437 13.96 -24.73 3.76
N LYS A 438 15.18 -25.16 3.51
CA LYS A 438 15.54 -25.67 2.16
C LYS A 438 14.60 -26.82 1.89
N ALA A 439 13.69 -26.63 0.94
CA ALA A 439 12.83 -27.69 0.48
C ALA A 439 13.73 -28.84 0.03
N SER A 440 13.67 -29.97 0.72
CA SER A 440 14.42 -31.16 0.35
C SER A 440 13.95 -31.59 -1.03
N GLY A 441 14.73 -31.24 -2.08
CA GLY A 441 14.55 -31.76 -3.42
C GLY A 441 13.84 -30.90 -4.46
N PHE A 442 13.49 -29.63 -4.19
CA PHE A 442 12.99 -28.72 -5.21
C PHE A 442 13.82 -27.42 -5.24
N GLU A 443 14.73 -27.32 -6.18
CA GLU A 443 15.26 -26.03 -6.62
C GLU A 443 14.22 -25.37 -7.52
N PHE A 444 13.61 -24.29 -7.02
CA PHE A 444 12.92 -23.38 -7.92
C PHE A 444 13.97 -22.49 -8.60
N SER A 445 14.35 -22.88 -9.82
CA SER A 445 14.97 -21.94 -10.75
C SER A 445 13.85 -21.05 -11.31
N ILE A 446 13.91 -19.75 -10.98
CA ILE A 446 13.12 -18.70 -11.64
C ILE A 446 13.91 -18.17 -12.83
#